data_013626b5b03b5fffb3c9d1d7ca019614
#
_entry.id   013626b5b03b5fffb3c9d1d7ca019614
#
_cell.length_a   1.000
_cell.length_b   1.000
_cell.length_c   1.000
_cell.angle_alpha   90.00
_cell.angle_beta   90.00
_cell.angle_gamma   90.00
#
_symmetry.space_group_name_H-M   'P 1'
#
loop_
_entity.id
_entity.type
_entity.pdbx_description
1 polymer ?
#
loop_
_entity_poly.entity_id
_entity_poly.type
_entity_poly.pdbx_seq_one_letter_code
_entity_poly.pdbx_strand_id
1 'polypeptide(L)'
;MSALATTVEAVELVKRFRTGAREQLALDGVSLKVPSGQLSALVGPDGAGKTTLLRMIAGLLKADAGQLKVLGLDVGADPQQVQDLISYMPQKFGLYEDLTIQENLELYADLHGVQAQQRQERFSRLLQMMDLTRFRDRLAGQLSGGMKQKLGLACTLVRSPQLLLLDEPTVGVDPLSRRELWSIIEQLIEQENLTVLISTAYMDEAQSCAQVFVLYQGRLIAQGPPAQLCELAQGLCYGAGPQPGTPARLLQARLLDDSEHVIDAVPEGGKVRFIRSARVPIEDIPSLTGLAPPQALEARLEDGFMVLLRQQVASVATPDESLWVPTSDHQGDSAVDRRVVIEVRDLVRKFGDFTAVASTSFEVLKGEIFGLLGPNGAGKTTTFRMLCGLLPASSGHLEVAGVNLRHARAAARRKIGYVSQKFALYANLSALENLRFFGGVYGLHGGQLKARVALMLEQFDLEEHQHLRSGELPGGYKQRLAMAVALLHEPQILFLDEPTSGIDPLARRAFWRRITALAQSGTTIVITTHFMEEAEYCDRIVIQDAGRLLALGTPEQVRQQGDESLADMNSAFIAVVERARARASVAAQ
;
A
#
# COMPACT_ATOMS: atom_id res chain seq x y z
N MET A 1 20.11 -30.78 15.92
CA MET A 1 19.63 -29.94 14.81
C MET A 1 20.87 -29.47 14.05
N SER A 2 21.05 -29.91 12.79
CA SER A 2 22.16 -29.43 11.94
C SER A 2 21.96 -27.94 11.73
N ALA A 3 23.02 -27.13 11.96
CA ALA A 3 22.96 -25.70 11.69
C ALA A 3 22.64 -25.51 10.19
N LEU A 4 21.55 -24.84 9.86
CA LEU A 4 21.22 -24.47 8.47
C LEU A 4 22.40 -23.68 7.89
N ALA A 5 22.80 -24.01 6.67
CA ALA A 5 23.83 -23.23 5.98
C ALA A 5 23.36 -21.78 5.86
N THR A 6 24.28 -20.84 5.94
CA THR A 6 24.00 -19.39 5.88
C THR A 6 24.28 -18.87 4.49
N THR A 7 23.28 -18.27 3.84
CA THR A 7 23.43 -17.66 2.50
C THR A 7 23.93 -16.22 2.57
N VAL A 8 23.45 -15.42 3.54
CA VAL A 8 23.91 -14.04 3.76
C VAL A 8 24.37 -13.90 5.20
N GLU A 9 25.55 -13.37 5.42
CA GLU A 9 26.08 -13.03 6.73
C GLU A 9 26.54 -11.57 6.73
N ALA A 10 25.88 -10.76 7.53
CA ALA A 10 26.18 -9.36 7.75
C ALA A 10 26.64 -9.16 9.19
N VAL A 11 27.72 -8.41 9.40
CA VAL A 11 28.28 -8.10 10.72
C VAL A 11 28.58 -6.62 10.78
N GLU A 12 27.91 -5.91 11.70
CA GLU A 12 28.08 -4.48 12.00
C GLU A 12 28.07 -3.58 10.75
N LEU A 13 27.13 -3.82 9.83
CA LEU A 13 27.04 -3.07 8.57
C LEU A 13 26.62 -1.63 8.82
N VAL A 14 27.39 -0.70 8.28
CA VAL A 14 27.08 0.74 8.30
C VAL A 14 27.02 1.28 6.88
N LYS A 15 26.00 2.10 6.61
CA LYS A 15 25.87 2.84 5.34
C LYS A 15 25.39 4.26 5.56
N ARG A 16 26.13 5.22 4.99
CA ARG A 16 25.85 6.65 5.06
C ARG A 16 25.69 7.21 3.66
N PHE A 17 24.72 8.10 3.51
CA PHE A 17 24.54 8.88 2.29
C PHE A 17 24.79 10.35 2.60
N ARG A 18 25.51 11.04 1.71
CA ARG A 18 25.75 12.49 1.79
C ARG A 18 24.94 13.21 0.72
N THR A 19 24.08 14.13 1.14
CA THR A 19 23.34 15.01 0.24
C THR A 19 23.67 16.46 0.61
N GLY A 20 24.59 17.05 -0.11
CA GLY A 20 25.15 18.36 0.22
C GLY A 20 25.89 18.32 1.58
N ALA A 21 25.48 19.18 2.51
CA ALA A 21 26.03 19.26 3.86
C ALA A 21 25.38 18.30 4.86
N ARG A 22 24.30 17.60 4.49
CA ARG A 22 23.59 16.64 5.35
C ARG A 22 24.12 15.23 5.13
N GLU A 23 24.43 14.54 6.23
CA GLU A 23 24.76 13.13 6.27
C GLU A 23 23.56 12.36 6.83
N GLN A 24 23.08 11.36 6.08
CA GLN A 24 21.99 10.48 6.50
C GLN A 24 22.53 9.08 6.72
N LEU A 25 22.38 8.57 7.92
CA LEU A 25 22.72 7.20 8.28
C LEU A 25 21.57 6.28 7.86
N ALA A 26 21.81 5.45 6.85
CA ALA A 26 20.82 4.54 6.30
C ALA A 26 20.86 3.14 6.94
N LEU A 27 22.06 2.70 7.37
CA LEU A 27 22.25 1.50 8.18
C LEU A 27 23.26 1.80 9.29
N ASP A 28 22.99 1.34 10.51
CA ASP A 28 23.73 1.62 11.72
C ASP A 28 24.02 0.33 12.50
N GLY A 29 25.11 -0.34 12.17
CA GLY A 29 25.57 -1.55 12.87
C GLY A 29 24.68 -2.78 12.66
N VAL A 30 24.13 -2.98 11.46
CA VAL A 30 23.21 -4.10 11.18
C VAL A 30 23.98 -5.43 11.12
N SER A 31 23.55 -6.38 11.98
CA SER A 31 24.10 -7.75 12.00
C SER A 31 22.97 -8.76 11.85
N LEU A 32 23.03 -9.61 10.81
CA LEU A 32 22.00 -10.65 10.54
C LEU A 32 22.59 -11.84 9.79
N LYS A 33 21.86 -12.97 9.85
CA LYS A 33 22.17 -14.18 9.09
C LYS A 33 20.92 -14.71 8.40
N VAL A 34 20.96 -14.83 7.07
CA VAL A 34 19.87 -15.40 6.27
C VAL A 34 20.14 -16.89 6.03
N PRO A 35 19.25 -17.79 6.47
CA PRO A 35 19.42 -19.23 6.25
C PRO A 35 19.20 -19.60 4.78
N SER A 36 19.85 -20.68 4.33
CA SER A 36 19.75 -21.20 2.97
C SER A 36 18.44 -21.95 2.72
N GLY A 37 17.95 -21.95 1.47
CA GLY A 37 16.81 -22.75 1.02
C GLY A 37 15.48 -22.37 1.67
N GLN A 38 15.33 -21.15 2.16
CA GLN A 38 14.14 -20.66 2.84
C GLN A 38 13.75 -19.25 2.38
N LEU A 39 12.48 -18.92 2.64
CA LEU A 39 11.98 -17.57 2.48
C LEU A 39 12.19 -16.76 3.76
N SER A 40 12.88 -15.64 3.63
CA SER A 40 13.10 -14.70 4.73
C SER A 40 12.53 -13.32 4.37
N ALA A 41 11.94 -12.63 5.35
CA ALA A 41 11.39 -11.30 5.16
C ALA A 41 12.20 -10.22 5.88
N LEU A 42 12.38 -9.10 5.21
CA LEU A 42 12.94 -7.86 5.75
C LEU A 42 11.80 -6.86 5.88
N VAL A 43 11.37 -6.55 7.09
CA VAL A 43 10.23 -5.67 7.38
C VAL A 43 10.66 -4.41 8.12
N GLY A 44 9.86 -3.38 8.04
CA GLY A 44 10.11 -2.10 8.73
C GLY A 44 9.44 -0.94 8.02
N PRO A 45 9.35 0.23 8.69
CA PRO A 45 8.77 1.44 8.11
C PRO A 45 9.52 1.93 6.87
N ASP A 46 8.92 2.90 6.18
CA ASP A 46 9.58 3.60 5.08
C ASP A 46 10.83 4.33 5.60
N GLY A 47 11.91 4.21 4.84
CA GLY A 47 13.20 4.75 5.27
C GLY A 47 13.96 3.94 6.32
N ALA A 48 13.47 2.77 6.75
CA ALA A 48 14.15 1.89 7.72
C ALA A 48 15.48 1.30 7.22
N GLY A 49 15.78 1.40 5.92
CA GLY A 49 17.03 0.90 5.34
C GLY A 49 16.89 -0.41 4.56
N LYS A 50 15.68 -0.96 4.38
CA LYS A 50 15.40 -2.24 3.68
C LYS A 50 16.05 -2.32 2.29
N THR A 51 15.70 -1.41 1.40
CA THR A 51 16.25 -1.32 0.03
C THR A 51 17.77 -1.11 0.04
N THR A 52 18.30 -0.32 0.99
CA THR A 52 19.75 -0.10 1.13
C THR A 52 20.45 -1.41 1.44
N LEU A 53 19.94 -2.18 2.39
CA LEU A 53 20.49 -3.48 2.76
C LEU A 53 20.42 -4.47 1.59
N LEU A 54 19.28 -4.58 0.90
CA LEU A 54 19.15 -5.45 -0.28
C LEU A 54 20.15 -5.08 -1.39
N ARG A 55 20.34 -3.80 -1.66
CA ARG A 55 21.33 -3.33 -2.66
C ARG A 55 22.76 -3.60 -2.24
N MET A 56 23.07 -3.56 -0.94
CA MET A 56 24.38 -3.96 -0.44
C MET A 56 24.60 -5.47 -0.61
N ILE A 57 23.62 -6.30 -0.26
CA ILE A 57 23.66 -7.76 -0.48
C ILE A 57 23.82 -8.09 -1.97
N ALA A 58 23.16 -7.30 -2.84
CA ALA A 58 23.28 -7.44 -4.29
C ALA A 58 24.63 -6.92 -4.87
N GLY A 59 25.55 -6.44 -4.03
CA GLY A 59 26.81 -5.87 -4.51
C GLY A 59 26.68 -4.57 -5.31
N LEU A 60 25.51 -3.89 -5.23
CA LEU A 60 25.23 -2.62 -5.91
C LEU A 60 25.65 -1.41 -5.07
N LEU A 61 25.81 -1.58 -3.77
CA LEU A 61 26.24 -0.54 -2.83
C LEU A 61 27.33 -1.09 -1.92
N LYS A 62 28.41 -0.34 -1.76
CA LYS A 62 29.50 -0.67 -0.85
C LYS A 62 29.16 -0.25 0.58
N ALA A 63 29.49 -1.09 1.56
CA ALA A 63 29.45 -0.75 2.98
C ALA A 63 30.50 0.33 3.31
N ASP A 64 30.16 1.22 4.23
CA ASP A 64 31.13 2.19 4.76
C ASP A 64 31.88 1.61 5.96
N ALA A 65 31.29 0.63 6.68
CA ALA A 65 31.93 -0.18 7.72
C ALA A 65 31.20 -1.53 7.87
N GLY A 66 31.83 -2.47 8.57
CA GLY A 66 31.33 -3.82 8.79
C GLY A 66 31.75 -4.81 7.69
N GLN A 67 31.24 -6.03 7.76
CA GLN A 67 31.53 -7.11 6.83
C GLN A 67 30.26 -7.72 6.26
N LEU A 68 30.26 -8.03 4.97
CA LEU A 68 29.13 -8.65 4.28
C LEU A 68 29.60 -9.81 3.41
N LYS A 69 29.12 -11.02 3.73
CA LYS A 69 29.34 -12.22 2.92
C LYS A 69 28.02 -12.72 2.34
N VAL A 70 28.06 -13.10 1.07
CA VAL A 70 26.93 -13.69 0.35
C VAL A 70 27.42 -14.97 -0.32
N LEU A 71 26.76 -16.09 -0.06
CA LEU A 71 27.18 -17.42 -0.53
C LEU A 71 28.66 -17.75 -0.19
N GLY A 72 29.13 -17.25 0.95
CA GLY A 72 30.50 -17.39 1.41
C GLY A 72 31.51 -16.40 0.78
N LEU A 73 31.10 -15.60 -0.22
CA LEU A 73 31.96 -14.62 -0.90
C LEU A 73 31.88 -13.26 -0.18
N ASP A 74 32.99 -12.57 -0.07
CA ASP A 74 33.06 -11.20 0.46
C ASP A 74 32.59 -10.21 -0.61
N VAL A 75 31.44 -9.55 -0.38
CA VAL A 75 30.85 -8.58 -1.31
C VAL A 75 31.74 -7.36 -1.51
N GLY A 76 32.51 -6.98 -0.49
CA GLY A 76 33.43 -5.83 -0.56
C GLY A 76 34.66 -6.10 -1.44
N ALA A 77 35.09 -7.35 -1.52
CA ALA A 77 36.27 -7.76 -2.30
C ALA A 77 35.96 -8.03 -3.78
N ASP A 78 34.88 -8.77 -4.06
CA ASP A 78 34.49 -9.11 -5.43
C ASP A 78 32.94 -9.11 -5.58
N PRO A 79 32.33 -7.93 -5.77
CA PRO A 79 30.90 -7.82 -5.97
C PRO A 79 30.41 -8.51 -7.25
N GLN A 80 31.25 -8.64 -8.29
CA GLN A 80 30.84 -9.25 -9.55
C GLN A 80 30.63 -10.76 -9.39
N GLN A 81 31.48 -11.47 -8.68
CA GLN A 81 31.26 -12.90 -8.38
C GLN A 81 29.94 -13.12 -7.64
N VAL A 82 29.59 -12.24 -6.69
CA VAL A 82 28.30 -12.30 -5.99
C VAL A 82 27.15 -12.07 -6.96
N GLN A 83 27.21 -11.01 -7.78
CA GLN A 83 26.19 -10.71 -8.80
C GLN A 83 26.00 -11.83 -9.80
N ASP A 84 27.05 -12.62 -10.05
CA ASP A 84 26.98 -13.77 -10.93
C ASP A 84 26.15 -14.94 -10.38
N LEU A 85 25.95 -15.03 -9.08
CA LEU A 85 25.24 -16.10 -8.40
C LEU A 85 23.87 -15.73 -7.88
N ILE A 86 23.55 -14.45 -7.86
CA ILE A 86 22.29 -13.93 -7.30
C ILE A 86 21.45 -13.23 -8.36
N SER A 87 20.18 -12.99 -8.03
CA SER A 87 19.33 -12.08 -8.81
C SER A 87 18.64 -11.08 -7.89
N TYR A 88 18.48 -9.85 -8.36
CA TYR A 88 17.83 -8.77 -7.64
C TYR A 88 16.69 -8.18 -8.46
N MET A 89 15.50 -8.19 -7.91
CA MET A 89 14.32 -7.53 -8.45
C MET A 89 14.05 -6.26 -7.66
N PRO A 90 14.34 -5.07 -8.18
CA PRO A 90 14.06 -3.81 -7.50
C PRO A 90 12.56 -3.50 -7.49
N GLN A 91 12.11 -2.66 -6.56
CA GLN A 91 10.71 -2.20 -6.44
C GLN A 91 10.13 -1.68 -7.77
N LYS A 92 10.93 -0.98 -8.57
CA LYS A 92 10.61 -0.60 -9.95
C LYS A 92 11.47 -1.41 -10.89
N PHE A 93 10.94 -2.52 -11.37
CA PHE A 93 11.64 -3.35 -12.33
C PHE A 93 11.69 -2.67 -13.69
N GLY A 94 12.86 -2.66 -14.31
CA GLY A 94 13.12 -1.98 -15.58
C GLY A 94 12.66 -2.77 -16.81
N LEU A 95 11.37 -3.12 -16.92
CA LEU A 95 10.85 -3.68 -18.15
C LEU A 95 10.87 -2.64 -19.28
N TYR A 96 11.26 -3.08 -20.45
CA TYR A 96 11.16 -2.29 -21.67
C TYR A 96 9.73 -2.42 -22.22
N GLU A 97 8.95 -1.36 -22.05
CA GLU A 97 7.52 -1.37 -22.34
C GLU A 97 7.21 -1.50 -23.84
N ASP A 98 8.14 -1.09 -24.70
CA ASP A 98 8.06 -1.21 -26.16
C ASP A 98 8.49 -2.58 -26.70
N LEU A 99 9.01 -3.46 -25.85
CA LEU A 99 9.34 -4.84 -26.17
C LEU A 99 8.22 -5.79 -25.75
N THR A 100 8.09 -6.89 -26.46
CA THR A 100 7.19 -8.00 -26.10
C THR A 100 7.70 -8.73 -24.85
N ILE A 101 6.89 -9.62 -24.30
CA ILE A 101 7.30 -10.51 -23.20
C ILE A 101 8.53 -11.33 -23.62
N GLN A 102 8.50 -11.91 -24.83
CA GLN A 102 9.59 -12.71 -25.36
C GLN A 102 10.88 -11.89 -25.52
N GLU A 103 10.80 -10.71 -26.12
CA GLU A 103 11.95 -9.84 -26.34
C GLU A 103 12.55 -9.32 -25.02
N ASN A 104 11.73 -9.05 -23.99
CA ASN A 104 12.23 -8.75 -22.65
C ASN A 104 13.03 -9.93 -22.08
N LEU A 105 12.53 -11.17 -22.17
CA LEU A 105 13.26 -12.36 -21.71
C LEU A 105 14.58 -12.56 -22.48
N GLU A 106 14.58 -12.36 -23.79
CA GLU A 106 15.79 -12.45 -24.63
C GLU A 106 16.83 -11.41 -24.24
N LEU A 107 16.41 -10.16 -24.03
CA LEU A 107 17.28 -9.07 -23.60
C LEU A 107 17.94 -9.38 -22.24
N TYR A 108 17.15 -9.84 -21.25
CA TYR A 108 17.71 -10.20 -19.96
C TYR A 108 18.62 -11.44 -20.03
N ALA A 109 18.31 -12.41 -20.93
CA ALA A 109 19.19 -13.54 -21.17
C ALA A 109 20.53 -13.13 -21.80
N ASP A 110 20.51 -12.15 -22.71
CA ASP A 110 21.72 -11.56 -23.29
C ASP A 110 22.55 -10.84 -22.23
N LEU A 111 21.93 -9.99 -21.43
CA LEU A 111 22.60 -9.25 -20.35
C LEU A 111 23.25 -10.18 -19.31
N HIS A 112 22.64 -11.34 -19.06
CA HIS A 112 23.15 -12.33 -18.12
C HIS A 112 24.02 -13.44 -18.76
N GLY A 113 24.31 -13.35 -20.05
CA GLY A 113 25.17 -14.31 -20.75
C GLY A 113 24.58 -15.73 -20.84
N VAL A 114 23.27 -15.89 -20.85
CA VAL A 114 22.61 -17.20 -20.97
C VAL A 114 22.80 -17.73 -22.39
N GLN A 115 23.34 -18.96 -22.52
CA GLN A 115 23.63 -19.57 -23.80
C GLN A 115 22.35 -19.83 -24.61
N ALA A 116 22.38 -19.57 -25.92
CA ALA A 116 21.23 -19.68 -26.82
C ALA A 116 20.51 -21.04 -26.76
N GLN A 117 21.29 -22.14 -26.62
CA GLN A 117 20.77 -23.50 -26.54
C GLN A 117 19.88 -23.76 -25.31
N GLN A 118 20.10 -23.01 -24.21
CA GLN A 118 19.35 -23.16 -22.96
C GLN A 118 18.12 -22.26 -22.90
N ARG A 119 18.03 -21.21 -23.74
CA ARG A 119 17.00 -20.16 -23.65
C ARG A 119 15.60 -20.69 -23.90
N GLN A 120 15.42 -21.48 -24.96
CA GLN A 120 14.10 -21.96 -25.37
C GLN A 120 13.42 -22.77 -24.27
N GLU A 121 14.12 -23.70 -23.65
CA GLU A 121 13.61 -24.51 -22.54
C GLU A 121 13.31 -23.66 -21.32
N ARG A 122 14.25 -22.77 -20.91
CA ARG A 122 14.07 -21.88 -19.78
C ARG A 122 12.91 -20.91 -19.97
N PHE A 123 12.80 -20.28 -21.12
CA PHE A 123 11.70 -19.35 -21.41
C PHE A 123 10.35 -20.07 -21.39
N SER A 124 10.26 -21.25 -22.00
CA SER A 124 9.03 -22.04 -21.99
C SER A 124 8.62 -22.39 -20.56
N ARG A 125 9.56 -22.81 -19.72
CA ARG A 125 9.30 -23.13 -18.31
C ARG A 125 8.87 -21.89 -17.53
N LEU A 126 9.58 -20.76 -17.64
CA LEU A 126 9.26 -19.52 -16.94
C LEU A 126 7.90 -18.95 -17.39
N LEU A 127 7.62 -18.93 -18.70
CA LEU A 127 6.34 -18.47 -19.23
C LEU A 127 5.18 -19.33 -18.76
N GLN A 128 5.37 -20.65 -18.68
CA GLN A 128 4.35 -21.58 -18.17
C GLN A 128 4.13 -21.35 -16.66
N MET A 129 5.18 -21.25 -15.86
CA MET A 129 5.11 -20.99 -14.41
C MET A 129 4.39 -19.68 -14.11
N MET A 130 4.63 -18.63 -14.91
CA MET A 130 4.02 -17.31 -14.75
C MET A 130 2.63 -17.18 -15.38
N ASP A 131 2.11 -18.20 -16.05
CA ASP A 131 0.89 -18.15 -16.90
C ASP A 131 0.93 -17.01 -17.94
N LEU A 132 2.10 -16.82 -18.57
CA LEU A 132 2.33 -15.79 -19.58
C LEU A 132 2.45 -16.34 -21.01
N THR A 133 2.40 -17.66 -21.20
CA THR A 133 2.64 -18.33 -22.51
C THR A 133 1.76 -17.78 -23.63
N ARG A 134 0.47 -17.58 -23.37
CA ARG A 134 -0.51 -17.05 -24.36
C ARG A 134 -0.32 -15.57 -24.70
N PHE A 135 0.50 -14.85 -23.92
CA PHE A 135 0.75 -13.43 -24.10
C PHE A 135 2.17 -13.13 -24.59
N ARG A 136 2.92 -14.16 -24.99
CA ARG A 136 4.33 -14.12 -25.35
C ARG A 136 4.70 -12.96 -26.29
N ASP A 137 3.88 -12.72 -27.31
CA ASP A 137 4.11 -11.70 -28.33
C ASP A 137 3.46 -10.35 -28.00
N ARG A 138 2.92 -10.20 -26.78
CA ARG A 138 2.29 -8.95 -26.34
C ARG A 138 3.34 -8.00 -25.79
N LEU A 139 3.23 -6.70 -26.13
CA LEU A 139 4.11 -5.65 -25.59
C LEU A 139 3.97 -5.54 -24.07
N ALA A 140 5.10 -5.39 -23.36
CA ALA A 140 5.13 -5.27 -21.91
C ALA A 140 4.33 -4.04 -21.41
N GLY A 141 4.30 -2.95 -22.19
CA GLY A 141 3.50 -1.76 -21.89
C GLY A 141 1.99 -2.02 -21.82
N GLN A 142 1.50 -3.06 -22.50
CA GLN A 142 0.08 -3.46 -22.56
C GLN A 142 -0.33 -4.47 -21.47
N LEU A 143 0.61 -4.90 -20.61
CA LEU A 143 0.35 -5.84 -19.54
C LEU A 143 -0.30 -5.15 -18.33
N SER A 144 -1.10 -5.90 -17.57
CA SER A 144 -1.56 -5.44 -16.25
C SER A 144 -0.39 -5.34 -15.26
N GLY A 145 -0.58 -4.63 -14.13
CA GLY A 145 0.44 -4.50 -13.10
C GLY A 145 0.94 -5.87 -12.60
N GLY A 146 0.04 -6.80 -12.28
CA GLY A 146 0.40 -8.16 -11.86
C GLY A 146 1.15 -8.94 -12.95
N MET A 147 0.76 -8.81 -14.23
CA MET A 147 1.49 -9.45 -15.34
C MET A 147 2.89 -8.82 -15.52
N LYS A 148 3.05 -7.52 -15.33
CA LYS A 148 4.37 -6.85 -15.35
C LYS A 148 5.26 -7.38 -14.23
N GLN A 149 4.73 -7.58 -13.02
CA GLN A 149 5.48 -8.17 -11.92
C GLN A 149 5.90 -9.61 -12.19
N LYS A 150 4.99 -10.44 -12.73
CA LYS A 150 5.31 -11.81 -13.15
C LYS A 150 6.39 -11.83 -14.24
N LEU A 151 6.32 -10.94 -15.22
CA LEU A 151 7.36 -10.81 -16.25
C LEU A 151 8.68 -10.35 -15.63
N GLY A 152 8.66 -9.38 -14.71
CA GLY A 152 9.83 -8.93 -13.98
C GLY A 152 10.50 -10.08 -13.21
N LEU A 153 9.71 -10.89 -12.50
CA LEU A 153 10.21 -12.08 -11.81
C LEU A 153 10.78 -13.11 -12.81
N ALA A 154 10.10 -13.36 -13.94
CA ALA A 154 10.59 -14.25 -14.98
C ALA A 154 11.95 -13.78 -15.53
N CYS A 155 12.10 -12.49 -15.86
CA CYS A 155 13.36 -11.90 -16.31
C CYS A 155 14.48 -12.04 -15.27
N THR A 156 14.14 -11.87 -13.98
CA THR A 156 15.08 -12.03 -12.87
C THR A 156 15.56 -13.47 -12.70
N LEU A 157 14.73 -14.46 -13.04
CA LEU A 157 15.00 -15.89 -12.91
C LEU A 157 15.68 -16.52 -14.16
N VAL A 158 15.83 -15.78 -15.25
CA VAL A 158 16.43 -16.30 -16.49
C VAL A 158 17.78 -16.96 -16.25
N ARG A 159 18.55 -16.50 -15.27
CA ARG A 159 19.89 -17.04 -14.93
C ARG A 159 19.90 -18.23 -13.96
N SER A 160 18.77 -18.57 -13.30
CA SER A 160 18.70 -19.58 -12.23
C SER A 160 19.63 -19.24 -11.04
N PRO A 161 19.32 -18.20 -10.25
CA PRO A 161 20.14 -17.75 -9.14
C PRO A 161 20.12 -18.72 -7.95
N GLN A 162 21.14 -18.67 -7.07
CA GLN A 162 21.15 -19.36 -5.79
C GLN A 162 20.49 -18.53 -4.67
N LEU A 163 20.48 -17.20 -4.83
CA LEU A 163 19.78 -16.25 -3.95
C LEU A 163 18.96 -15.27 -4.79
N LEU A 164 17.68 -15.16 -4.47
CA LEU A 164 16.78 -14.20 -5.07
C LEU A 164 16.45 -13.10 -4.05
N LEU A 165 16.73 -11.86 -4.43
CA LEU A 165 16.42 -10.67 -3.66
C LEU A 165 15.22 -9.97 -4.29
N LEU A 166 14.15 -9.76 -3.53
CA LEU A 166 12.92 -9.12 -3.99
C LEU A 166 12.64 -7.87 -3.15
N ASP A 167 12.65 -6.70 -3.78
CA ASP A 167 12.42 -5.43 -3.11
C ASP A 167 10.98 -4.97 -3.33
N GLU A 168 10.11 -5.20 -2.35
CA GLU A 168 8.67 -4.88 -2.37
C GLU A 168 7.94 -5.37 -3.65
N PRO A 169 8.04 -6.66 -4.02
CA PRO A 169 7.56 -7.16 -5.32
C PRO A 169 6.04 -7.12 -5.49
N THR A 170 5.29 -6.96 -4.42
CA THR A 170 3.82 -7.00 -4.39
C THR A 170 3.18 -5.62 -4.25
N VAL A 171 3.97 -4.55 -4.14
CA VAL A 171 3.45 -3.18 -4.07
C VAL A 171 2.69 -2.82 -5.35
N GLY A 172 1.44 -2.38 -5.21
CA GLY A 172 0.57 -2.04 -6.34
C GLY A 172 -0.02 -3.26 -7.08
N VAL A 173 0.11 -4.46 -6.50
CA VAL A 173 -0.44 -5.71 -7.05
C VAL A 173 -1.76 -6.03 -6.34
N ASP A 174 -2.80 -6.35 -7.10
CA ASP A 174 -4.10 -6.75 -6.56
C ASP A 174 -4.04 -8.13 -5.85
N PRO A 175 -5.02 -8.44 -4.95
CA PRO A 175 -4.98 -9.65 -4.12
C PRO A 175 -4.87 -10.96 -4.90
N LEU A 176 -5.53 -11.06 -6.07
CA LEU A 176 -5.46 -12.26 -6.91
C LEU A 176 -4.06 -12.46 -7.48
N SER A 177 -3.51 -11.40 -8.09
CA SER A 177 -2.15 -11.43 -8.66
C SER A 177 -1.09 -11.61 -7.57
N ARG A 178 -1.31 -11.09 -6.35
CA ARG A 178 -0.42 -11.30 -5.19
C ARG A 178 -0.40 -12.77 -4.79
N ARG A 179 -1.56 -13.40 -4.62
CA ARG A 179 -1.66 -14.84 -4.30
C ARG A 179 -0.93 -15.71 -5.33
N GLU A 180 -1.09 -15.42 -6.61
CA GLU A 180 -0.40 -16.13 -7.68
C GLU A 180 1.12 -15.94 -7.61
N LEU A 181 1.61 -14.73 -7.35
CA LEU A 181 3.05 -14.44 -7.22
C LEU A 181 3.66 -15.20 -6.03
N TRP A 182 2.96 -15.25 -4.90
CA TRP A 182 3.39 -16.00 -3.71
C TRP A 182 3.47 -17.50 -3.99
N SER A 183 2.46 -18.08 -4.64
CA SER A 183 2.47 -19.50 -5.04
C SER A 183 3.67 -19.84 -5.94
N ILE A 184 4.07 -18.92 -6.85
CA ILE A 184 5.26 -19.09 -7.69
C ILE A 184 6.54 -19.08 -6.83
N ILE A 185 6.66 -18.16 -5.87
CA ILE A 185 7.84 -18.06 -4.99
C ILE A 185 7.95 -19.33 -4.13
N GLU A 186 6.86 -19.81 -3.55
CA GLU A 186 6.81 -21.06 -2.78
C GLU A 186 7.26 -22.26 -3.64
N GLN A 187 6.73 -22.38 -4.85
CA GLN A 187 7.14 -23.43 -5.79
C GLN A 187 8.64 -23.40 -6.12
N LEU A 188 9.23 -22.22 -6.29
CA LEU A 188 10.66 -22.07 -6.55
C LEU A 188 11.50 -22.53 -5.35
N ILE A 189 11.09 -22.23 -4.13
CA ILE A 189 11.78 -22.65 -2.93
C ILE A 189 11.72 -24.16 -2.77
N GLU A 190 10.54 -24.75 -2.91
CA GLU A 190 10.33 -26.18 -2.75
C GLU A 190 11.02 -27.04 -3.81
N GLN A 191 10.94 -26.62 -5.09
CA GLN A 191 11.44 -27.42 -6.21
C GLN A 191 12.93 -27.17 -6.51
N GLU A 192 13.42 -25.95 -6.30
CA GLU A 192 14.78 -25.54 -6.68
C GLU A 192 15.68 -25.30 -5.47
N ASN A 193 15.18 -25.46 -4.24
CA ASN A 193 15.88 -25.13 -3.00
C ASN A 193 16.44 -23.70 -3.01
N LEU A 194 15.70 -22.78 -3.66
CA LEU A 194 16.09 -21.38 -3.83
C LEU A 194 16.04 -20.64 -2.49
N THR A 195 17.07 -19.89 -2.17
CA THR A 195 16.99 -18.94 -1.04
C THR A 195 16.36 -17.65 -1.50
N VAL A 196 15.36 -17.16 -0.79
CA VAL A 196 14.67 -15.92 -1.11
C VAL A 196 14.70 -14.96 0.07
N LEU A 197 15.15 -13.73 -0.16
CA LEU A 197 15.04 -12.63 0.79
C LEU A 197 14.16 -11.53 0.18
N ILE A 198 13.01 -11.29 0.79
CA ILE A 198 12.04 -10.30 0.36
C ILE A 198 12.02 -9.10 1.30
N SER A 199 12.00 -7.88 0.79
CA SER A 199 11.52 -6.74 1.58
C SER A 199 10.03 -6.57 1.38
N THR A 200 9.29 -6.31 2.44
CA THR A 200 7.86 -6.04 2.38
C THR A 200 7.41 -5.09 3.48
N ALA A 201 6.38 -4.27 3.16
CA ALA A 201 5.61 -3.49 4.13
C ALA A 201 4.38 -4.26 4.64
N TYR A 202 4.09 -5.44 4.08
CA TYR A 202 2.89 -6.24 4.39
C TYR A 202 3.23 -7.33 5.39
N MET A 203 2.63 -7.26 6.58
CA MET A 203 2.91 -8.19 7.67
C MET A 203 2.30 -9.57 7.42
N ASP A 204 1.20 -9.67 6.66
CA ASP A 204 0.61 -10.93 6.20
C ASP A 204 1.59 -11.74 5.33
N GLU A 205 2.35 -11.07 4.47
CA GLU A 205 3.40 -11.69 3.68
C GLU A 205 4.55 -12.20 4.55
N ALA A 206 5.03 -11.38 5.47
CA ALA A 206 6.09 -11.75 6.40
C ALA A 206 5.68 -12.89 7.35
N GLN A 207 4.39 -13.00 7.68
CA GLN A 207 3.83 -14.10 8.48
C GLN A 207 4.06 -15.47 7.84
N SER A 208 4.14 -15.55 6.50
CA SER A 208 4.37 -16.79 5.75
C SER A 208 5.86 -17.13 5.60
N CYS A 209 6.77 -16.28 6.06
CA CYS A 209 8.21 -16.49 5.95
C CYS A 209 8.75 -17.37 7.10
N ALA A 210 9.86 -18.07 6.84
CA ALA A 210 10.52 -18.86 7.88
C ALA A 210 11.26 -17.97 8.91
N GLN A 211 11.74 -16.81 8.45
CA GLN A 211 12.51 -15.86 9.26
C GLN A 211 12.12 -14.43 8.91
N VAL A 212 11.99 -13.59 9.93
CA VAL A 212 11.68 -12.16 9.78
C VAL A 212 12.78 -11.33 10.45
N PHE A 213 13.23 -10.29 9.76
CA PHE A 213 14.17 -9.29 10.23
C PHE A 213 13.48 -7.94 10.29
N VAL A 214 13.38 -7.33 11.48
CA VAL A 214 12.68 -6.06 11.69
C VAL A 214 13.69 -4.94 11.74
N LEU A 215 13.64 -4.05 10.72
CA LEU A 215 14.47 -2.84 10.64
C LEU A 215 13.70 -1.61 11.09
N TYR A 216 14.36 -0.76 11.88
CA TYR A 216 13.86 0.56 12.26
C TYR A 216 15.00 1.58 12.32
N GLN A 217 14.88 2.69 11.60
CA GLN A 217 15.88 3.77 11.55
C GLN A 217 17.32 3.26 11.30
N GLY A 218 17.48 2.32 10.37
CA GLY A 218 18.78 1.76 10.01
C GLY A 218 19.31 0.68 10.96
N ARG A 219 18.59 0.30 12.01
CA ARG A 219 18.99 -0.72 12.99
C ARG A 219 18.10 -1.96 12.91
N LEU A 220 18.67 -3.11 13.17
CA LEU A 220 17.92 -4.35 13.35
C LEU A 220 17.41 -4.39 14.81
N ILE A 221 16.09 -4.26 14.99
CA ILE A 221 15.46 -4.20 16.33
C ILE A 221 14.92 -5.55 16.80
N ALA A 222 14.63 -6.47 15.87
CA ALA A 222 14.23 -7.83 16.18
C ALA A 222 14.52 -8.77 15.00
N GLN A 223 14.70 -10.05 15.27
CA GLN A 223 14.80 -11.11 14.27
C GLN A 223 14.33 -12.43 14.86
N GLY A 224 13.73 -13.28 14.05
CA GLY A 224 13.25 -14.60 14.47
C GLY A 224 12.15 -15.13 13.56
N PRO A 225 11.66 -16.35 13.81
CA PRO A 225 10.45 -16.84 13.15
C PRO A 225 9.24 -15.97 13.52
N PRO A 226 8.23 -15.83 12.63
CA PRO A 226 7.05 -14.99 12.88
C PRO A 226 6.38 -15.27 14.24
N ALA A 227 6.28 -16.54 14.64
CA ALA A 227 5.67 -16.95 15.92
C ALA A 227 6.33 -16.27 17.12
N GLN A 228 7.66 -16.15 17.13
CA GLN A 228 8.40 -15.50 18.22
C GLN A 228 8.08 -14.00 18.31
N LEU A 229 7.86 -13.35 17.16
CA LEU A 229 7.49 -11.94 17.13
C LEU A 229 6.03 -11.73 17.56
N CYS A 230 5.14 -12.68 17.26
CA CYS A 230 3.75 -12.68 17.75
C CYS A 230 3.68 -12.76 19.29
N GLU A 231 4.61 -13.49 19.94
CA GLU A 231 4.66 -13.63 21.40
C GLU A 231 4.76 -12.28 22.12
N LEU A 232 5.36 -11.26 21.48
CA LEU A 232 5.49 -9.91 22.04
C LEU A 232 4.13 -9.22 22.29
N ALA A 233 3.11 -9.60 21.55
CA ALA A 233 1.75 -9.08 21.68
C ALA A 233 0.77 -10.09 22.32
N GLN A 234 1.26 -11.25 22.79
CA GLN A 234 0.41 -12.28 23.36
C GLN A 234 -0.30 -11.77 24.63
N GLY A 235 -1.63 -11.98 24.68
CA GLY A 235 -2.47 -11.50 25.79
C GLY A 235 -2.72 -9.99 25.81
N LEU A 236 -2.26 -9.25 24.78
CA LEU A 236 -2.50 -7.81 24.63
C LEU A 236 -3.55 -7.49 23.54
N CYS A 237 -3.91 -8.46 22.70
CA CYS A 237 -4.80 -8.29 21.56
C CYS A 237 -6.25 -8.57 21.90
N TYR A 238 -7.14 -7.65 21.56
CA TYR A 238 -8.58 -7.73 21.82
C TYR A 238 -9.40 -7.23 20.63
N GLY A 239 -10.65 -7.71 20.55
CA GLY A 239 -11.65 -7.23 19.61
C GLY A 239 -12.83 -6.59 20.32
N ALA A 240 -13.20 -5.35 19.95
CA ALA A 240 -14.35 -4.64 20.48
C ALA A 240 -15.35 -4.30 19.36
N GLY A 241 -16.63 -4.47 19.60
CA GLY A 241 -17.70 -4.01 18.71
C GLY A 241 -18.02 -2.54 18.94
N PRO A 242 -18.25 -1.74 17.87
CA PRO A 242 -18.77 -0.39 18.01
C PRO A 242 -20.21 -0.42 18.55
N GLN A 243 -20.73 0.74 18.99
CA GLN A 243 -22.14 0.86 19.32
C GLN A 243 -23.01 0.59 18.08
N PRO A 244 -24.22 0.01 18.23
CA PRO A 244 -25.12 -0.24 17.11
C PRO A 244 -25.34 1.00 16.26
N GLY A 245 -25.21 0.87 14.94
CA GLY A 245 -25.33 1.96 13.99
C GLY A 245 -24.11 2.88 13.86
N THR A 246 -23.03 2.60 14.59
CA THR A 246 -21.79 3.37 14.51
C THR A 246 -20.74 2.61 13.66
N PRO A 247 -20.11 3.22 12.66
CA PRO A 247 -19.04 2.58 11.89
C PRO A 247 -17.83 2.24 12.75
N ALA A 248 -17.19 1.09 12.49
CA ALA A 248 -16.02 0.60 13.24
C ALA A 248 -14.85 1.61 13.26
N ARG A 249 -14.66 2.37 12.18
CA ARG A 249 -13.63 3.41 12.09
C ARG A 249 -13.73 4.50 13.17
N LEU A 250 -14.94 4.78 13.69
CA LEU A 250 -15.12 5.79 14.76
C LEU A 250 -14.65 5.25 16.10
N LEU A 251 -14.90 3.97 16.38
CA LEU A 251 -14.33 3.31 17.54
C LEU A 251 -12.80 3.19 17.41
N GLN A 252 -12.30 2.84 16.23
CA GLN A 252 -10.87 2.80 15.96
C GLN A 252 -10.21 4.17 16.21
N ALA A 253 -10.82 5.25 15.73
CA ALA A 253 -10.31 6.61 15.98
C ALA A 253 -10.26 6.93 17.49
N ARG A 254 -11.33 6.61 18.22
CA ARG A 254 -11.41 6.79 19.68
C ARG A 254 -10.34 5.99 20.43
N LEU A 255 -10.06 4.75 19.99
CA LEU A 255 -9.03 3.90 20.58
C LEU A 255 -7.62 4.44 20.29
N LEU A 256 -7.33 4.89 19.07
CA LEU A 256 -6.04 5.49 18.72
C LEU A 256 -5.77 6.82 19.44
N ASP A 257 -6.83 7.60 19.72
CA ASP A 257 -6.71 8.86 20.48
C ASP A 257 -6.35 8.59 21.97
N ASP A 258 -6.61 7.37 22.45
CA ASP A 258 -6.25 6.90 23.79
C ASP A 258 -4.85 6.23 23.79
N SER A 259 -3.86 6.98 23.37
CA SER A 259 -2.49 6.49 23.17
C SER A 259 -1.75 6.07 24.47
N GLU A 260 -2.28 6.39 25.64
CA GLU A 260 -1.75 5.94 26.93
C GLU A 260 -2.12 4.46 27.20
N HIS A 261 -3.34 4.05 26.80
CA HIS A 261 -3.90 2.76 27.10
C HIS A 261 -3.89 1.80 25.90
N VAL A 262 -3.85 2.33 24.68
CA VAL A 262 -3.90 1.56 23.43
C VAL A 262 -2.67 1.81 22.57
N ILE A 263 -2.02 0.74 22.13
CA ILE A 263 -0.83 0.77 21.28
C ILE A 263 -1.22 0.97 19.81
N ASP A 264 -2.22 0.20 19.33
CA ASP A 264 -2.73 0.23 17.95
C ASP A 264 -4.19 -0.23 17.90
N ALA A 265 -4.92 0.19 16.86
CA ALA A 265 -6.29 -0.24 16.60
C ALA A 265 -6.60 -0.26 15.10
N VAL A 266 -7.28 -1.30 14.62
CA VAL A 266 -7.68 -1.50 13.22
C VAL A 266 -9.11 -2.01 13.11
N PRO A 267 -9.94 -1.50 12.18
CA PRO A 267 -11.22 -2.09 11.86
C PRO A 267 -11.00 -3.47 11.21
N GLU A 268 -11.74 -4.45 11.67
CA GLU A 268 -11.70 -5.82 11.12
C GLU A 268 -13.04 -6.51 11.36
N GLY A 269 -13.67 -7.01 10.30
CA GLY A 269 -14.90 -7.78 10.43
C GLY A 269 -16.09 -7.03 11.03
N GLY A 270 -16.16 -5.70 10.84
CA GLY A 270 -17.17 -4.84 11.47
C GLY A 270 -16.92 -4.55 12.96
N LYS A 271 -15.84 -5.08 13.53
CA LYS A 271 -15.33 -4.79 14.87
C LYS A 271 -14.03 -4.01 14.78
N VAL A 272 -13.43 -3.69 15.90
CA VAL A 272 -12.10 -3.10 15.98
C VAL A 272 -11.20 -4.06 16.75
N ARG A 273 -10.15 -4.54 16.08
CA ARG A 273 -9.02 -5.22 16.70
C ARG A 273 -8.11 -4.15 17.28
N PHE A 274 -7.67 -4.32 18.54
CA PHE A 274 -6.76 -3.37 19.17
C PHE A 274 -5.75 -4.06 20.08
N ILE A 275 -4.65 -3.40 20.34
CA ILE A 275 -3.56 -3.83 21.19
C ILE A 275 -3.56 -2.91 22.42
N ARG A 276 -3.85 -3.46 23.60
CA ARG A 276 -3.76 -2.67 24.83
C ARG A 276 -2.32 -2.49 25.30
N SER A 277 -2.05 -1.42 26.02
CA SER A 277 -0.79 -1.27 26.76
C SER A 277 -0.69 -2.36 27.84
N ALA A 278 0.47 -3.01 27.95
CA ALA A 278 0.69 -4.05 28.98
C ALA A 278 0.53 -3.55 30.42
N ARG A 279 0.62 -2.22 30.62
CA ARG A 279 0.58 -1.59 31.95
C ARG A 279 -0.82 -1.37 32.49
N VAL A 280 -1.86 -1.55 31.67
CA VAL A 280 -3.24 -1.20 32.02
C VAL A 280 -4.15 -2.41 31.91
N PRO A 281 -4.94 -2.74 32.96
CA PRO A 281 -6.01 -3.74 32.85
C PRO A 281 -7.04 -3.35 31.80
N ILE A 282 -7.68 -4.33 31.16
CA ILE A 282 -8.64 -4.08 30.08
C ILE A 282 -9.86 -3.30 30.56
N GLU A 283 -10.24 -3.49 31.82
CA GLU A 283 -11.40 -2.85 32.47
C GLU A 283 -11.19 -1.36 32.69
N ASP A 284 -9.94 -0.90 32.76
CA ASP A 284 -9.55 0.47 33.07
C ASP A 284 -9.35 1.33 31.83
N ILE A 285 -9.60 0.81 30.62
CA ILE A 285 -9.44 1.56 29.36
C ILE A 285 -10.65 2.49 29.13
N PRO A 286 -10.47 3.82 29.25
CA PRO A 286 -11.59 4.78 29.19
C PRO A 286 -12.31 4.76 27.83
N SER A 287 -11.57 4.52 26.76
CA SER A 287 -12.09 4.47 25.39
C SER A 287 -13.04 3.29 25.12
N LEU A 288 -13.11 2.28 26.03
CA LEU A 288 -14.05 1.15 25.95
C LEU A 288 -15.34 1.38 26.76
N THR A 289 -15.44 2.47 27.53
CA THR A 289 -16.61 2.75 28.36
C THR A 289 -17.91 2.78 27.56
N GLY A 290 -18.92 2.02 28.00
CA GLY A 290 -20.23 1.92 27.35
C GLY A 290 -20.30 0.96 26.16
N LEU A 291 -19.26 0.16 25.93
CA LEU A 291 -19.23 -0.92 24.95
C LEU A 291 -19.44 -2.29 25.60
N ALA A 292 -19.79 -3.28 24.79
CA ALA A 292 -19.77 -4.68 25.22
C ALA A 292 -18.33 -5.09 25.60
N PRO A 293 -18.15 -6.05 26.53
CA PRO A 293 -16.83 -6.53 26.92
C PRO A 293 -16.01 -6.98 25.70
N PRO A 294 -14.76 -6.52 25.57
CA PRO A 294 -13.92 -6.90 24.45
C PRO A 294 -13.51 -8.38 24.56
N GLN A 295 -13.36 -9.04 23.42
CA GLN A 295 -12.97 -10.44 23.30
C GLN A 295 -11.45 -10.52 23.12
N ALA A 296 -10.78 -11.42 23.85
CA ALA A 296 -9.36 -11.70 23.61
C ALA A 296 -9.17 -12.34 22.24
N LEU A 297 -8.12 -11.92 21.52
CA LEU A 297 -7.74 -12.43 20.20
C LEU A 297 -6.31 -12.96 20.23
N GLU A 298 -6.01 -13.90 19.34
CA GLU A 298 -4.65 -14.36 19.11
C GLU A 298 -3.81 -13.23 18.47
N ALA A 299 -2.55 -13.13 18.89
CA ALA A 299 -1.61 -12.17 18.37
C ALA A 299 -1.13 -12.56 16.97
N ARG A 300 -1.04 -11.59 16.06
CA ARG A 300 -0.46 -11.70 14.72
C ARG A 300 0.90 -11.03 14.66
N LEU A 301 1.64 -11.26 13.58
CA LEU A 301 2.94 -10.62 13.38
C LEU A 301 2.85 -9.08 13.38
N GLU A 302 1.82 -8.52 12.79
CA GLU A 302 1.59 -7.07 12.79
C GLU A 302 1.43 -6.51 14.20
N ASP A 303 0.74 -7.23 15.09
CA ASP A 303 0.57 -6.82 16.49
C ASP A 303 1.93 -6.77 17.22
N GLY A 304 2.75 -7.82 17.05
CA GLY A 304 4.11 -7.86 17.62
C GLY A 304 5.01 -6.75 17.06
N PHE A 305 4.91 -6.50 15.77
CA PHE A 305 5.62 -5.40 15.10
C PHE A 305 5.22 -4.03 15.67
N MET A 306 3.92 -3.78 15.88
CA MET A 306 3.43 -2.52 16.45
C MET A 306 3.88 -2.32 17.90
N VAL A 307 3.91 -3.41 18.70
CA VAL A 307 4.47 -3.37 20.07
C VAL A 307 5.95 -2.99 20.05
N LEU A 308 6.76 -3.61 19.16
CA LEU A 308 8.18 -3.27 19.00
C LEU A 308 8.39 -1.81 18.62
N LEU A 309 7.65 -1.33 17.62
CA LEU A 309 7.77 0.06 17.19
C LEU A 309 7.41 1.05 18.29
N ARG A 310 6.33 0.78 19.06
CA ARG A 310 5.93 1.65 20.18
C ARG A 310 7.01 1.71 21.24
N GLN A 311 7.70 0.61 21.54
CA GLN A 311 8.83 0.59 22.48
C GLN A 311 10.00 1.48 22.01
N GLN A 312 10.29 1.46 20.69
CA GLN A 312 11.36 2.30 20.12
C GLN A 312 10.97 3.79 20.12
N VAL A 313 9.73 4.11 19.76
CA VAL A 313 9.21 5.49 19.75
C VAL A 313 9.16 6.06 21.17
N ALA A 314 8.78 5.29 22.18
CA ALA A 314 8.77 5.75 23.59
C ALA A 314 10.17 6.08 24.12
N SER A 315 11.23 5.56 23.52
CA SER A 315 12.63 5.86 23.88
C SER A 315 13.17 7.15 23.24
N VAL A 316 12.50 7.64 22.19
CA VAL A 316 12.83 8.91 21.52
C VAL A 316 11.63 9.83 21.71
N ALA A 317 11.80 10.92 22.45
CA ALA A 317 10.74 11.93 22.60
C ALA A 317 10.32 12.40 21.20
N THR A 318 9.20 11.88 20.70
CA THR A 318 8.64 12.33 19.44
C THR A 318 7.98 13.68 19.66
N PRO A 319 8.13 14.63 18.72
CA PRO A 319 7.24 15.77 18.64
C PRO A 319 5.80 15.24 18.58
N ASP A 320 4.98 15.82 19.40
CA ASP A 320 3.54 15.60 19.49
C ASP A 320 2.97 15.39 18.08
N GLU A 321 2.59 14.15 17.74
CA GLU A 321 1.71 13.90 16.60
C GLU A 321 0.35 14.44 17.02
N SER A 322 0.27 15.77 17.15
CA SER A 322 -0.99 16.47 17.39
C SER A 322 -1.89 16.13 16.22
N LEU A 323 -2.77 15.17 16.49
CA LEU A 323 -3.78 14.69 15.55
C LEU A 323 -4.57 15.91 15.10
N TRP A 324 -4.37 16.31 13.84
CA TRP A 324 -5.15 17.37 13.24
C TRP A 324 -6.65 17.07 13.44
N VAL A 325 -7.30 17.91 14.19
CA VAL A 325 -8.75 17.98 14.29
C VAL A 325 -9.17 19.18 13.43
N PRO A 326 -10.08 19.02 12.45
CA PRO A 326 -10.60 20.16 11.74
C PRO A 326 -11.19 21.16 12.74
N THR A 327 -10.63 22.36 12.82
CA THR A 327 -11.25 23.46 13.54
C THR A 327 -12.40 24.05 12.70
N SER A 328 -13.42 23.26 12.45
CA SER A 328 -14.67 23.78 12.00
C SER A 328 -15.63 23.77 13.18
N ASP A 329 -16.07 24.95 13.61
CA ASP A 329 -17.15 25.20 14.57
C ASP A 329 -18.53 24.70 14.08
N HIS A 330 -18.51 23.64 13.28
CA HIS A 330 -19.72 22.90 12.90
C HIS A 330 -19.93 21.80 13.95
N GLN A 331 -20.20 22.20 15.19
CA GLN A 331 -20.96 21.38 16.12
C GLN A 331 -22.31 21.10 15.47
N GLY A 332 -22.40 19.87 14.90
CA GLY A 332 -23.42 19.47 14.01
C GLY A 332 -24.79 19.47 14.61
N ASP A 333 -25.71 19.89 13.83
CA ASP A 333 -27.09 19.47 13.86
C ASP A 333 -27.13 17.94 13.69
N SER A 334 -27.73 17.26 14.65
CA SER A 334 -27.83 15.80 14.77
C SER A 334 -28.81 15.12 13.80
N ALA A 335 -29.13 15.73 12.68
CA ALA A 335 -29.75 15.10 11.54
C ALA A 335 -28.70 14.85 10.47
N VAL A 336 -28.25 13.59 10.33
CA VAL A 336 -27.34 13.18 9.27
C VAL A 336 -27.96 13.58 7.92
N ASP A 337 -27.44 14.65 7.31
CA ASP A 337 -27.82 15.10 5.97
C ASP A 337 -27.38 14.03 4.94
N ARG A 338 -28.25 13.03 4.73
CA ARG A 338 -28.02 11.88 3.83
C ARG A 338 -28.30 12.19 2.37
N ARG A 339 -28.15 13.44 1.94
CA ARG A 339 -28.35 13.77 0.52
C ARG A 339 -27.27 13.09 -0.35
N VAL A 340 -27.70 12.69 -1.54
CA VAL A 340 -26.80 12.17 -2.58
C VAL A 340 -25.94 13.31 -3.11
N VAL A 341 -24.63 13.12 -3.10
CA VAL A 341 -23.64 14.08 -3.62
C VAL A 341 -22.93 13.59 -4.86
N ILE A 342 -22.95 12.28 -5.12
CA ILE A 342 -22.53 11.68 -6.38
C ILE A 342 -23.63 10.73 -6.84
N GLU A 343 -24.10 10.91 -8.07
CA GLU A 343 -25.08 10.05 -8.71
C GLU A 343 -24.54 9.50 -10.03
N VAL A 344 -24.51 8.18 -10.13
CA VAL A 344 -24.04 7.44 -11.31
C VAL A 344 -25.14 6.50 -11.76
N ARG A 345 -25.62 6.68 -13.02
CA ARG A 345 -26.63 5.80 -13.63
C ARG A 345 -26.17 5.33 -15.00
N ASP A 346 -26.11 4.03 -15.18
CA ASP A 346 -25.77 3.35 -16.43
C ASP A 346 -24.51 3.91 -17.12
N LEU A 347 -23.50 4.21 -16.29
CA LEU A 347 -22.25 4.84 -16.74
C LEU A 347 -21.46 3.87 -17.61
N VAL A 348 -21.11 4.32 -18.82
CA VAL A 348 -20.33 3.54 -19.79
C VAL A 348 -19.12 4.35 -20.26
N ARG A 349 -17.97 3.67 -20.37
CA ARG A 349 -16.81 4.21 -21.06
C ARG A 349 -16.21 3.20 -22.03
N LYS A 350 -16.09 3.62 -23.30
CA LYS A 350 -15.45 2.85 -24.38
C LYS A 350 -14.21 3.57 -24.89
N PHE A 351 -13.20 2.80 -25.27
CA PHE A 351 -12.00 3.23 -25.98
C PHE A 351 -11.90 2.41 -27.27
N GLY A 352 -12.36 2.96 -28.40
CA GLY A 352 -12.58 2.17 -29.59
C GLY A 352 -13.59 1.04 -29.32
N ASP A 353 -13.21 -0.19 -29.62
CA ASP A 353 -14.03 -1.39 -29.37
C ASP A 353 -13.93 -1.90 -27.93
N PHE A 354 -12.94 -1.42 -27.16
CA PHE A 354 -12.76 -1.85 -25.78
C PHE A 354 -13.69 -1.10 -24.82
N THR A 355 -14.50 -1.87 -24.08
CA THR A 355 -15.39 -1.32 -23.04
C THR A 355 -14.70 -1.39 -21.67
N ALA A 356 -14.22 -0.26 -21.17
CA ALA A 356 -13.54 -0.18 -19.88
C ALA A 356 -14.49 -0.08 -18.69
N VAL A 357 -15.69 0.49 -18.88
CA VAL A 357 -16.77 0.55 -17.89
C VAL A 357 -18.08 0.24 -18.60
N ALA A 358 -18.84 -0.73 -18.09
CA ALA A 358 -20.07 -1.25 -18.69
C ALA A 358 -21.26 -1.10 -17.75
N SER A 359 -22.09 -0.08 -17.96
CA SER A 359 -23.37 0.14 -17.26
C SER A 359 -23.27 0.05 -15.73
N THR A 360 -22.43 0.88 -15.15
CA THR A 360 -22.24 0.95 -13.70
C THR A 360 -23.17 2.00 -13.11
N SER A 361 -23.91 1.64 -12.01
CA SER A 361 -24.84 2.52 -11.30
C SER A 361 -24.62 2.44 -9.79
N PHE A 362 -24.43 3.59 -9.13
CA PHE A 362 -24.35 3.73 -7.67
C PHE A 362 -24.52 5.20 -7.25
N GLU A 363 -24.71 5.40 -5.96
CA GLU A 363 -24.83 6.72 -5.35
C GLU A 363 -23.89 6.83 -4.17
N VAL A 364 -23.37 8.05 -3.89
CA VAL A 364 -22.54 8.35 -2.72
C VAL A 364 -23.21 9.47 -1.93
N LEU A 365 -23.30 9.26 -0.60
CA LEU A 365 -23.96 10.18 0.32
C LEU A 365 -22.98 11.22 0.88
N LYS A 366 -23.47 12.36 1.33
CA LYS A 366 -22.67 13.41 1.96
C LYS A 366 -22.00 12.89 3.24
N GLY A 367 -20.71 13.18 3.41
CA GLY A 367 -19.91 12.75 4.58
C GLY A 367 -19.58 11.26 4.61
N GLU A 368 -19.90 10.52 3.55
CA GLU A 368 -19.60 9.09 3.41
C GLU A 368 -18.16 8.86 2.99
N ILE A 369 -17.53 7.82 3.50
CA ILE A 369 -16.31 7.23 2.95
C ILE A 369 -16.72 6.07 2.05
N PHE A 370 -16.56 6.24 0.74
CA PHE A 370 -16.98 5.29 -0.28
C PHE A 370 -15.77 4.65 -0.97
N GLY A 371 -15.68 3.32 -0.88
CA GLY A 371 -14.59 2.54 -1.45
C GLY A 371 -14.90 1.99 -2.84
N LEU A 372 -14.01 2.19 -3.81
CA LEU A 372 -14.06 1.61 -5.15
C LEU A 372 -12.97 0.54 -5.28
N LEU A 373 -13.35 -0.72 -5.13
CA LEU A 373 -12.46 -1.87 -5.07
C LEU A 373 -12.51 -2.69 -6.37
N GLY A 374 -11.50 -3.50 -6.60
CA GLY A 374 -11.45 -4.42 -7.75
C GLY A 374 -10.01 -4.77 -8.12
N PRO A 375 -9.79 -5.83 -8.92
CA PRO A 375 -8.48 -6.18 -9.42
C PRO A 375 -7.90 -5.12 -10.36
N ASN A 376 -6.63 -5.25 -10.69
CA ASN A 376 -5.99 -4.39 -11.67
C ASN A 376 -6.62 -4.60 -13.05
N GLY A 377 -6.93 -3.49 -13.76
CA GLY A 377 -7.66 -3.54 -15.03
C GLY A 377 -9.18 -3.66 -14.90
N ALA A 378 -9.75 -3.69 -13.70
CA ALA A 378 -11.20 -3.78 -13.47
C ALA A 378 -12.01 -2.57 -13.98
N GLY A 379 -11.36 -1.47 -14.33
CA GLY A 379 -12.02 -0.22 -14.72
C GLY A 379 -12.10 0.82 -13.59
N LYS A 380 -11.60 0.54 -12.38
CA LYS A 380 -11.62 1.45 -11.22
C LYS A 380 -11.11 2.86 -11.54
N THR A 381 -9.85 2.96 -11.98
CA THR A 381 -9.23 4.25 -12.33
C THR A 381 -9.98 4.96 -13.45
N THR A 382 -10.59 4.23 -14.39
CA THR A 382 -11.42 4.80 -15.46
C THR A 382 -12.69 5.41 -14.88
N THR A 383 -13.43 4.66 -14.04
CA THR A 383 -14.62 5.15 -13.32
C THR A 383 -14.24 6.36 -12.47
N PHE A 384 -13.18 6.28 -11.68
CA PHE A 384 -12.69 7.32 -10.80
C PHE A 384 -12.36 8.63 -11.58
N ARG A 385 -11.64 8.54 -12.70
CA ARG A 385 -11.34 9.69 -13.56
C ARG A 385 -12.60 10.31 -14.18
N MET A 386 -13.62 9.52 -14.45
CA MET A 386 -14.92 10.06 -14.88
C MET A 386 -15.60 10.83 -13.76
N LEU A 387 -15.60 10.32 -12.52
CA LEU A 387 -16.12 11.00 -11.34
C LEU A 387 -15.41 12.33 -11.06
N CYS A 388 -14.10 12.40 -11.27
CA CYS A 388 -13.31 13.62 -11.12
C CYS A 388 -13.47 14.61 -12.31
N GLY A 389 -14.27 14.27 -13.33
CA GLY A 389 -14.40 15.08 -14.53
C GLY A 389 -13.12 15.17 -15.40
N LEU A 390 -12.16 14.27 -15.17
CA LEU A 390 -10.91 14.17 -15.95
C LEU A 390 -11.09 13.39 -17.24
N LEU A 391 -12.08 12.49 -17.29
CA LEU A 391 -12.40 11.66 -18.44
C LEU A 391 -13.90 11.79 -18.76
N PRO A 392 -14.30 12.00 -20.04
CA PRO A 392 -15.71 12.02 -20.40
C PRO A 392 -16.30 10.60 -20.38
N ALA A 393 -17.55 10.45 -19.95
CA ALA A 393 -18.32 9.24 -20.15
C ALA A 393 -18.72 9.09 -21.63
N SER A 394 -18.83 7.85 -22.14
CA SER A 394 -19.38 7.56 -23.46
C SER A 394 -20.90 7.62 -23.45
N SER A 395 -21.55 7.11 -22.40
CA SER A 395 -23.00 7.19 -22.16
C SER A 395 -23.30 7.08 -20.66
N GLY A 396 -24.57 7.21 -20.28
CA GLY A 396 -25.03 7.20 -18.91
C GLY A 396 -25.14 8.60 -18.28
N HIS A 397 -25.58 8.67 -17.04
CA HIS A 397 -25.71 9.90 -16.25
C HIS A 397 -24.64 9.96 -15.17
N LEU A 398 -24.04 11.13 -14.99
CA LEU A 398 -23.02 11.36 -13.98
C LEU A 398 -23.14 12.77 -13.42
N GLU A 399 -23.53 12.86 -12.15
CA GLU A 399 -23.64 14.10 -11.39
C GLU A 399 -22.73 14.06 -10.17
N VAL A 400 -21.96 15.13 -9.93
CA VAL A 400 -21.02 15.27 -8.81
C VAL A 400 -21.16 16.65 -8.20
N ALA A 401 -21.39 16.73 -6.90
CA ALA A 401 -21.62 17.95 -6.13
C ALA A 401 -22.75 18.83 -6.73
N GLY A 402 -23.84 18.19 -7.21
CA GLY A 402 -24.97 18.87 -7.84
C GLY A 402 -24.68 19.40 -9.26
N VAL A 403 -23.62 18.89 -9.90
CA VAL A 403 -23.20 19.34 -11.23
C VAL A 403 -23.11 18.16 -12.20
N ASN A 404 -23.85 18.23 -13.30
CA ASN A 404 -23.77 17.24 -14.36
C ASN A 404 -22.44 17.38 -15.12
N LEU A 405 -21.61 16.35 -15.05
CA LEU A 405 -20.25 16.35 -15.64
C LEU A 405 -20.22 16.30 -17.16
N ARG A 406 -21.32 16.05 -17.84
CA ARG A 406 -21.38 16.17 -19.31
C ARG A 406 -21.24 17.62 -19.77
N HIS A 407 -21.74 18.59 -18.98
CA HIS A 407 -21.88 19.99 -19.41
C HIS A 407 -20.96 20.96 -18.63
N ALA A 408 -20.66 20.69 -17.36
CA ALA A 408 -20.02 21.66 -16.46
C ALA A 408 -18.84 21.08 -15.63
N ARG A 409 -17.93 20.34 -16.26
CA ARG A 409 -16.77 19.71 -15.57
C ARG A 409 -15.90 20.70 -14.79
N ALA A 410 -15.70 21.89 -15.33
CA ALA A 410 -14.88 22.91 -14.66
C ALA A 410 -15.50 23.39 -13.34
N ALA A 411 -16.84 23.53 -13.29
CA ALA A 411 -17.57 23.92 -12.07
C ALA A 411 -17.51 22.82 -11.00
N ALA A 412 -17.63 21.55 -11.41
CA ALA A 412 -17.49 20.42 -10.49
C ALA A 412 -16.08 20.35 -9.91
N ARG A 413 -15.02 20.50 -10.73
CA ARG A 413 -13.61 20.43 -10.29
C ARG A 413 -13.24 21.48 -9.24
N ARG A 414 -13.94 22.62 -9.16
CA ARG A 414 -13.75 23.61 -8.08
C ARG A 414 -14.25 23.15 -6.73
N LYS A 415 -15.15 22.14 -6.69
CA LYS A 415 -15.75 21.60 -5.47
C LYS A 415 -15.12 20.29 -5.00
N ILE A 416 -14.14 19.78 -5.76
CA ILE A 416 -13.50 18.50 -5.48
C ILE A 416 -11.99 18.67 -5.25
N GLY A 417 -11.45 17.89 -4.30
CA GLY A 417 -10.02 17.65 -4.16
C GLY A 417 -9.64 16.33 -4.83
N TYR A 418 -8.45 16.23 -5.38
CA TYR A 418 -7.97 15.01 -6.04
C TYR A 418 -6.53 14.72 -5.67
N VAL A 419 -6.30 13.52 -5.17
CA VAL A 419 -4.96 12.96 -4.92
C VAL A 419 -4.76 11.77 -5.84
N SER A 420 -3.78 11.86 -6.72
CA SER A 420 -3.46 10.80 -7.68
C SER A 420 -2.51 9.77 -7.09
N GLN A 421 -2.58 8.53 -7.59
CA GLN A 421 -1.69 7.42 -7.22
C GLN A 421 -0.20 7.78 -7.37
N LYS A 422 0.17 8.43 -8.48
CA LYS A 422 1.53 8.91 -8.70
C LYS A 422 1.65 10.35 -8.23
N PHE A 423 2.77 10.69 -7.59
CA PHE A 423 3.05 12.08 -7.22
C PHE A 423 2.98 12.99 -8.44
N ALA A 424 1.95 13.84 -8.51
CA ALA A 424 1.61 14.67 -9.66
C ALA A 424 1.89 16.15 -9.45
N LEU A 425 2.53 16.54 -8.35
CA LEU A 425 2.92 17.91 -8.07
C LEU A 425 4.24 18.28 -8.79
N TYR A 426 4.52 19.57 -8.89
CA TYR A 426 5.72 20.04 -9.56
C TYR A 426 6.99 19.72 -8.75
N ALA A 427 7.71 18.70 -9.16
CA ALA A 427 8.89 18.17 -8.46
C ALA A 427 10.02 19.22 -8.27
N ASN A 428 10.12 20.18 -9.19
CA ASN A 428 11.12 21.25 -9.15
C ASN A 428 10.75 22.42 -8.21
N LEU A 429 9.48 22.51 -7.81
CA LEU A 429 9.01 23.50 -6.85
C LEU A 429 9.15 22.97 -5.43
N SER A 430 9.37 23.88 -4.48
CA SER A 430 9.32 23.55 -3.05
C SER A 430 7.88 23.20 -2.60
N ALA A 431 7.74 22.63 -1.39
CA ALA A 431 6.42 22.40 -0.81
C ALA A 431 5.58 23.68 -0.73
N LEU A 432 6.19 24.77 -0.24
CA LEU A 432 5.56 26.08 -0.13
C LEU A 432 5.13 26.64 -1.50
N GLU A 433 5.98 26.52 -2.52
CA GLU A 433 5.67 26.99 -3.87
C GLU A 433 4.55 26.18 -4.53
N ASN A 434 4.52 24.85 -4.33
CA ASN A 434 3.39 24.02 -4.77
C ASN A 434 2.07 24.46 -4.12
N LEU A 435 2.05 24.65 -2.79
CA LEU A 435 0.85 25.12 -2.07
C LEU A 435 0.38 26.49 -2.59
N ARG A 436 1.29 27.45 -2.80
CA ARG A 436 0.94 28.78 -3.34
C ARG A 436 0.42 28.71 -4.77
N PHE A 437 1.06 27.90 -5.62
CA PHE A 437 0.64 27.72 -7.01
C PHE A 437 -0.77 27.15 -7.10
N PHE A 438 -1.01 26.01 -6.44
CA PHE A 438 -2.32 25.37 -6.50
C PHE A 438 -3.40 26.18 -5.78
N GLY A 439 -3.07 26.88 -4.68
CA GLY A 439 -4.00 27.81 -4.03
C GLY A 439 -4.46 28.91 -5.00
N GLY A 440 -3.54 29.47 -5.79
CA GLY A 440 -3.88 30.42 -6.85
C GLY A 440 -4.76 29.80 -7.95
N VAL A 441 -4.50 28.56 -8.36
CA VAL A 441 -5.32 27.82 -9.34
C VAL A 441 -6.74 27.60 -8.82
N TYR A 442 -6.91 27.36 -7.51
CA TYR A 442 -8.22 27.23 -6.86
C TYR A 442 -8.90 28.57 -6.56
N GLY A 443 -8.26 29.70 -6.90
CA GLY A 443 -8.84 31.04 -6.75
C GLY A 443 -8.60 31.70 -5.40
N LEU A 444 -7.69 31.17 -4.58
CA LEU A 444 -7.28 31.82 -3.34
C LEU A 444 -6.26 32.92 -3.61
N HIS A 445 -6.45 34.09 -3.01
CA HIS A 445 -5.58 35.25 -3.24
C HIS A 445 -5.26 36.00 -1.94
N GLY A 446 -4.16 36.78 -1.97
CA GLY A 446 -3.79 37.72 -0.90
C GLY A 446 -3.67 37.07 0.50
N GLY A 447 -4.31 37.65 1.48
CA GLY A 447 -4.29 37.21 2.87
C GLY A 447 -4.92 35.83 3.08
N GLN A 448 -5.99 35.51 2.34
CA GLN A 448 -6.64 34.20 2.42
C GLN A 448 -5.71 33.08 1.96
N LEU A 449 -5.02 33.27 0.83
CA LEU A 449 -4.03 32.29 0.36
C LEU A 449 -2.91 32.09 1.39
N LYS A 450 -2.38 33.17 1.95
CA LYS A 450 -1.31 33.12 2.95
C LYS A 450 -1.74 32.36 4.21
N ALA A 451 -2.93 32.63 4.72
CA ALA A 451 -3.48 31.96 5.91
C ALA A 451 -3.72 30.46 5.65
N ARG A 452 -4.30 30.11 4.49
CA ARG A 452 -4.55 28.69 4.14
C ARG A 452 -3.25 27.91 3.93
N VAL A 453 -2.26 28.51 3.30
CA VAL A 453 -0.94 27.87 3.11
C VAL A 453 -0.26 27.63 4.45
N ALA A 454 -0.27 28.58 5.36
CA ALA A 454 0.29 28.43 6.71
C ALA A 454 -0.40 27.28 7.46
N LEU A 455 -1.73 27.28 7.45
CA LEU A 455 -2.54 26.20 8.06
C LEU A 455 -2.21 24.82 7.47
N MET A 456 -2.05 24.70 6.16
CA MET A 456 -1.71 23.42 5.52
C MET A 456 -0.30 22.96 5.86
N LEU A 457 0.66 23.87 5.96
CA LEU A 457 2.03 23.53 6.38
C LEU A 457 2.04 22.97 7.80
N GLU A 458 1.36 23.64 8.73
CA GLU A 458 1.21 23.19 10.12
C GLU A 458 0.48 21.85 10.22
N GLN A 459 -0.72 21.74 9.64
CA GLN A 459 -1.57 20.55 9.74
C GLN A 459 -0.97 19.27 9.12
N PHE A 460 -0.07 19.41 8.16
CA PHE A 460 0.57 18.30 7.48
C PHE A 460 2.05 18.11 7.84
N ASP A 461 2.53 18.78 8.92
CA ASP A 461 3.94 18.74 9.38
C ASP A 461 4.93 19.01 8.25
N LEU A 462 4.68 20.03 7.47
CA LEU A 462 5.51 20.40 6.30
C LEU A 462 6.38 21.64 6.57
N GLU A 463 6.30 22.27 7.75
CA GLU A 463 6.98 23.53 8.07
C GLU A 463 8.50 23.42 7.94
N GLU A 464 9.10 22.37 8.51
CA GLU A 464 10.55 22.15 8.41
C GLU A 464 11.03 21.83 6.99
N HIS A 465 10.13 21.31 6.16
CA HIS A 465 10.42 20.88 4.80
C HIS A 465 9.88 21.83 3.73
N GLN A 466 9.28 22.96 4.14
CA GLN A 466 8.57 23.86 3.22
C GLN A 466 9.43 24.43 2.07
N HIS A 467 10.75 24.56 2.29
CA HIS A 467 11.69 25.09 1.29
C HIS A 467 12.40 23.99 0.49
N LEU A 468 12.23 22.72 0.84
CA LEU A 468 12.78 21.61 0.06
C LEU A 468 11.97 21.41 -1.23
N ARG A 469 12.67 21.07 -2.32
CA ARG A 469 12.01 20.68 -3.56
C ARG A 469 11.14 19.45 -3.32
N SER A 470 9.92 19.49 -3.81
CA SER A 470 8.98 18.39 -3.56
C SER A 470 9.41 17.06 -4.17
N GLY A 471 10.22 17.09 -5.25
CA GLY A 471 10.86 15.91 -5.81
C GLY A 471 11.88 15.22 -4.87
N GLU A 472 12.48 15.98 -3.95
CA GLU A 472 13.49 15.51 -2.99
C GLU A 472 12.89 15.07 -1.66
N LEU A 473 11.59 15.33 -1.42
CA LEU A 473 10.90 14.92 -0.21
C LEU A 473 10.83 13.38 -0.11
N PRO A 474 10.95 12.80 1.10
CA PRO A 474 10.62 11.39 1.33
C PRO A 474 9.17 11.07 0.92
N GLY A 475 8.87 9.79 0.65
CA GLY A 475 7.56 9.34 0.15
C GLY A 475 6.39 9.81 1.01
N GLY A 476 6.47 9.63 2.32
CA GLY A 476 5.43 10.08 3.26
C GLY A 476 5.17 11.59 3.21
N TYR A 477 6.21 12.41 3.11
CA TYR A 477 6.05 13.88 2.99
C TYR A 477 5.49 14.31 1.62
N LYS A 478 5.81 13.58 0.55
CA LYS A 478 5.17 13.79 -0.76
C LYS A 478 3.67 13.57 -0.69
N GLN A 479 3.24 12.53 -0.01
CA GLN A 479 1.83 12.21 0.18
C GLN A 479 1.14 13.26 1.06
N ARG A 480 1.75 13.68 2.18
CA ARG A 480 1.24 14.78 3.02
C ARG A 480 1.06 16.06 2.21
N LEU A 481 2.05 16.42 1.36
CA LEU A 481 1.95 17.58 0.49
C LEU A 481 0.83 17.45 -0.55
N ALA A 482 0.65 16.28 -1.16
CA ALA A 482 -0.44 16.03 -2.10
C ALA A 482 -1.83 16.19 -1.44
N MET A 483 -1.97 15.68 -0.21
CA MET A 483 -3.18 15.86 0.60
C MET A 483 -3.42 17.33 0.96
N ALA A 484 -2.38 18.04 1.42
CA ALA A 484 -2.45 19.46 1.76
C ALA A 484 -2.91 20.30 0.55
N VAL A 485 -2.37 20.03 -0.63
CA VAL A 485 -2.77 20.70 -1.88
C VAL A 485 -4.24 20.40 -2.24
N ALA A 486 -4.67 19.13 -2.11
CA ALA A 486 -6.03 18.73 -2.44
C ALA A 486 -7.08 19.35 -1.48
N LEU A 487 -6.69 19.70 -0.25
CA LEU A 487 -7.56 20.27 0.79
C LEU A 487 -7.49 21.81 0.91
N LEU A 488 -6.60 22.46 0.16
CA LEU A 488 -6.38 23.91 0.23
C LEU A 488 -7.65 24.76 0.11
N HIS A 489 -8.55 24.36 -0.77
CA HIS A 489 -9.78 25.07 -1.12
C HIS A 489 -11.04 24.52 -0.45
N GLU A 490 -10.88 23.68 0.59
CA GLU A 490 -11.99 23.09 1.36
C GLU A 490 -13.03 22.37 0.48
N PRO A 491 -12.62 21.32 -0.24
CA PRO A 491 -13.50 20.63 -1.17
C PRO A 491 -14.66 19.94 -0.46
N GLN A 492 -15.83 19.88 -1.12
CA GLN A 492 -16.98 19.11 -0.64
C GLN A 492 -16.77 17.60 -0.77
N ILE A 493 -16.00 17.19 -1.79
CA ILE A 493 -15.69 15.79 -2.10
C ILE A 493 -14.19 15.65 -2.30
N LEU A 494 -13.56 14.70 -1.62
CA LEU A 494 -12.17 14.36 -1.78
C LEU A 494 -12.04 13.01 -2.48
N PHE A 495 -11.33 12.99 -3.58
CA PHE A 495 -11.01 11.80 -4.36
C PHE A 495 -9.57 11.35 -4.12
N LEU A 496 -9.39 10.08 -3.74
CA LEU A 496 -8.10 9.49 -3.37
C LEU A 496 -7.84 8.23 -4.22
N ASP A 497 -6.86 8.28 -5.09
CA ASP A 497 -6.53 7.17 -6.00
C ASP A 497 -5.36 6.36 -5.42
N GLU A 498 -5.65 5.20 -4.80
CA GLU A 498 -4.70 4.31 -4.13
C GLU A 498 -3.70 5.04 -3.20
N PRO A 499 -4.19 5.86 -2.26
CA PRO A 499 -3.34 6.80 -1.53
C PRO A 499 -2.36 6.14 -0.55
N THR A 500 -2.59 4.89 -0.18
CA THR A 500 -1.80 4.16 0.83
C THR A 500 -0.92 3.08 0.22
N SER A 501 -0.83 3.02 -1.12
CA SER A 501 0.01 2.03 -1.80
C SER A 501 1.48 2.23 -1.46
N GLY A 502 2.11 1.20 -0.87
CA GLY A 502 3.52 1.19 -0.50
C GLY A 502 3.87 1.99 0.75
N ILE A 503 2.90 2.39 1.60
CA ILE A 503 3.19 2.99 2.90
C ILE A 503 3.14 1.94 4.02
N ASP A 504 3.94 2.18 5.03
CA ASP A 504 4.06 1.32 6.20
C ASP A 504 2.80 1.36 7.11
N PRO A 505 2.62 0.38 8.03
CA PRO A 505 1.45 0.31 8.89
C PRO A 505 1.22 1.57 9.75
N LEU A 506 2.27 2.19 10.32
CA LEU A 506 2.13 3.39 11.14
C LEU A 506 1.57 4.57 10.33
N ALA A 507 2.20 4.86 9.19
CA ALA A 507 1.76 5.92 8.30
C ALA A 507 0.34 5.66 7.77
N ARG A 508 -0.04 4.38 7.54
CA ARG A 508 -1.39 3.97 7.15
C ARG A 508 -2.41 4.28 8.25
N ARG A 509 -2.11 4.01 9.54
CA ARG A 509 -2.99 4.34 10.67
C ARG A 509 -3.22 5.86 10.76
N ALA A 510 -2.15 6.65 10.71
CA ALA A 510 -2.22 8.11 10.73
C ALA A 510 -3.03 8.66 9.54
N PHE A 511 -2.85 8.12 8.36
CA PHE A 511 -3.64 8.47 7.18
C PHE A 511 -5.13 8.23 7.40
N TRP A 512 -5.54 7.03 7.80
CA TRP A 512 -6.94 6.67 8.00
C TRP A 512 -7.58 7.44 9.15
N ARG A 513 -6.81 7.77 10.20
CA ARG A 513 -7.29 8.64 11.27
C ARG A 513 -7.67 10.03 10.74
N ARG A 514 -6.84 10.61 9.85
CA ARG A 514 -7.13 11.90 9.18
C ARG A 514 -8.34 11.81 8.26
N ILE A 515 -8.46 10.74 7.47
CA ILE A 515 -9.61 10.49 6.59
C ILE A 515 -10.91 10.41 7.39
N THR A 516 -10.90 9.70 8.51
CA THR A 516 -12.06 9.60 9.41
C THR A 516 -12.45 10.97 9.96
N ALA A 517 -11.49 11.80 10.40
CA ALA A 517 -11.75 13.15 10.89
C ALA A 517 -12.33 14.08 9.79
N LEU A 518 -11.83 13.99 8.55
CA LEU A 518 -12.38 14.73 7.41
C LEU A 518 -13.83 14.33 7.10
N ALA A 519 -14.13 13.04 7.15
CA ALA A 519 -15.51 12.56 6.95
C ALA A 519 -16.44 13.05 8.07
N GLN A 520 -15.99 13.04 9.32
CA GLN A 520 -16.74 13.59 10.46
C GLN A 520 -17.01 15.09 10.32
N SER A 521 -16.10 15.85 9.71
CA SER A 521 -16.32 17.28 9.41
C SER A 521 -17.26 17.54 8.21
N GLY A 522 -17.80 16.47 7.59
CA GLY A 522 -18.78 16.55 6.50
C GLY A 522 -18.18 16.49 5.09
N THR A 523 -16.87 16.28 4.94
CA THR A 523 -16.26 16.04 3.63
C THR A 523 -16.58 14.62 3.16
N THR A 524 -17.14 14.47 1.96
CA THR A 524 -17.37 13.16 1.34
C THR A 524 -16.07 12.64 0.74
N ILE A 525 -15.77 11.37 0.93
CA ILE A 525 -14.51 10.79 0.48
C ILE A 525 -14.78 9.61 -0.45
N VAL A 526 -14.16 9.63 -1.62
CA VAL A 526 -14.17 8.49 -2.55
C VAL A 526 -12.74 7.99 -2.71
N ILE A 527 -12.51 6.74 -2.38
CA ILE A 527 -11.18 6.13 -2.40
C ILE A 527 -11.17 4.93 -3.34
N THR A 528 -10.13 4.84 -4.17
CA THR A 528 -9.80 3.58 -4.85
C THR A 528 -8.73 2.86 -4.04
N THR A 529 -8.87 1.56 -3.90
CA THR A 529 -7.84 0.72 -3.28
C THR A 529 -7.87 -0.69 -3.83
N HIS A 530 -6.75 -1.36 -3.73
CA HIS A 530 -6.61 -2.80 -3.91
C HIS A 530 -6.32 -3.51 -2.58
N PHE A 531 -6.25 -2.76 -1.47
CA PHE A 531 -6.10 -3.30 -0.12
C PHE A 531 -7.47 -3.57 0.49
N MET A 532 -7.77 -4.84 0.70
CA MET A 532 -9.09 -5.22 1.23
C MET A 532 -9.30 -4.83 2.69
N GLU A 533 -8.22 -4.70 3.47
CA GLU A 533 -8.27 -4.16 4.84
C GLU A 533 -8.79 -2.71 4.87
N GLU A 534 -8.51 -1.94 3.84
CA GLU A 534 -8.97 -0.55 3.75
C GLU A 534 -10.47 -0.43 3.49
N ALA A 535 -11.07 -1.46 2.93
CA ALA A 535 -12.52 -1.55 2.77
C ALA A 535 -13.25 -1.45 4.12
N GLU A 536 -12.64 -1.94 5.21
CA GLU A 536 -13.23 -1.91 6.56
C GLU A 536 -13.35 -0.49 7.15
N TYR A 537 -12.61 0.48 6.61
CA TYR A 537 -12.74 1.90 6.97
C TYR A 537 -13.87 2.61 6.21
N CYS A 538 -14.37 2.01 5.14
CA CYS A 538 -15.42 2.60 4.31
C CYS A 538 -16.80 2.36 4.91
N ASP A 539 -17.73 3.30 4.69
CA ASP A 539 -19.14 3.11 5.02
C ASP A 539 -19.82 2.15 4.05
N ARG A 540 -19.53 2.33 2.78
CA ARG A 540 -19.95 1.42 1.70
C ARG A 540 -18.83 1.24 0.69
N ILE A 541 -18.86 0.09 0.04
CA ILE A 541 -17.88 -0.29 -0.98
C ILE A 541 -18.57 -0.83 -2.23
N VAL A 542 -17.91 -0.64 -3.35
CA VAL A 542 -18.24 -1.26 -4.63
C VAL A 542 -17.08 -2.17 -5.02
N ILE A 543 -17.38 -3.39 -5.43
CA ILE A 543 -16.41 -4.27 -6.11
C ILE A 543 -16.71 -4.22 -7.61
N GLN A 544 -15.70 -3.86 -8.40
CA GLN A 544 -15.75 -3.79 -9.85
C GLN A 544 -14.76 -4.79 -10.48
N ASP A 545 -15.17 -5.53 -11.50
CA ASP A 545 -14.28 -6.33 -12.35
C ASP A 545 -14.76 -6.30 -13.80
N ALA A 546 -13.81 -6.32 -14.75
CA ALA A 546 -14.06 -6.25 -16.19
C ALA A 546 -15.05 -5.13 -16.58
N GLY A 547 -14.98 -3.98 -15.93
CA GLY A 547 -15.82 -2.81 -16.14
C GLY A 547 -17.23 -2.92 -15.58
N ARG A 548 -17.59 -4.01 -14.86
CA ARG A 548 -18.92 -4.26 -14.29
C ARG A 548 -18.90 -4.16 -12.77
N LEU A 549 -19.99 -3.70 -12.21
CA LEU A 549 -20.21 -3.73 -10.77
C LEU A 549 -20.61 -5.15 -10.37
N LEU A 550 -19.88 -5.75 -9.43
CA LEU A 550 -20.12 -7.10 -8.92
C LEU A 550 -20.85 -7.12 -7.59
N ALA A 551 -20.50 -6.19 -6.68
CA ALA A 551 -21.08 -6.06 -5.36
C ALA A 551 -21.14 -4.60 -4.94
N LEU A 552 -22.15 -4.22 -4.16
CA LEU A 552 -22.33 -2.90 -3.54
C LEU A 552 -22.98 -3.08 -2.18
N GLY A 553 -22.46 -2.44 -1.15
CA GLY A 553 -23.01 -2.46 0.20
C GLY A 553 -22.00 -2.04 1.26
N THR A 554 -22.35 -2.20 2.53
CA THR A 554 -21.38 -2.08 3.61
C THR A 554 -20.34 -3.20 3.52
N PRO A 555 -19.14 -3.05 4.13
CA PRO A 555 -18.14 -4.13 4.16
C PRO A 555 -18.73 -5.46 4.62
N GLU A 556 -19.60 -5.44 5.64
CA GLU A 556 -20.26 -6.63 6.16
C GLU A 556 -21.22 -7.27 5.12
N GLN A 557 -22.06 -6.47 4.46
CA GLN A 557 -22.96 -6.95 3.40
C GLN A 557 -22.19 -7.58 2.22
N VAL A 558 -21.06 -7.00 1.88
CA VAL A 558 -20.21 -7.52 0.78
C VAL A 558 -19.52 -8.83 1.19
N ARG A 559 -19.06 -8.96 2.45
CA ARG A 559 -18.54 -10.24 2.97
C ARG A 559 -19.59 -11.35 2.89
N GLN A 560 -20.82 -11.08 3.33
CA GLN A 560 -21.94 -12.03 3.26
C GLN A 560 -22.26 -12.46 1.82
N GLN A 561 -22.07 -11.58 0.83
CA GLN A 561 -22.24 -11.93 -0.60
C GLN A 561 -21.11 -12.86 -1.08
N GLY A 562 -19.92 -12.81 -0.48
CA GLY A 562 -18.81 -13.71 -0.75
C GLY A 562 -19.11 -15.15 -0.30
N ASP A 563 -19.27 -15.33 0.98
CA ASP A 563 -19.71 -16.54 1.70
C ASP A 563 -19.86 -16.17 3.18
N GLU A 564 -20.94 -16.59 3.84
CA GLU A 564 -21.17 -16.27 5.25
C GLU A 564 -20.07 -16.82 6.19
N SER A 565 -19.30 -17.82 5.74
CA SER A 565 -18.20 -18.41 6.50
C SER A 565 -16.89 -17.60 6.42
N LEU A 566 -16.78 -16.61 5.51
CA LEU A 566 -15.54 -15.86 5.29
C LEU A 566 -15.38 -14.74 6.33
N ALA A 567 -14.34 -14.87 7.14
CA ALA A 567 -14.07 -13.98 8.25
C ALA A 567 -13.45 -12.63 7.82
N ASP A 568 -12.70 -12.61 6.69
CA ASP A 568 -11.94 -11.46 6.23
C ASP A 568 -12.38 -10.95 4.85
N MET A 569 -12.17 -9.66 4.60
CA MET A 569 -12.56 -8.99 3.36
C MET A 569 -11.76 -9.47 2.14
N ASN A 570 -10.51 -9.92 2.32
CA ASN A 570 -9.67 -10.37 1.22
C ASN A 570 -10.21 -11.66 0.61
N SER A 571 -10.54 -12.65 1.46
CA SER A 571 -11.18 -13.91 1.05
C SER A 571 -12.55 -13.67 0.39
N ALA A 572 -13.36 -12.76 0.95
CA ALA A 572 -14.65 -12.40 0.38
C ALA A 572 -14.52 -11.75 -1.01
N PHE A 573 -13.58 -10.84 -1.17
CA PHE A 573 -13.27 -10.19 -2.44
C PHE A 573 -12.89 -11.23 -3.51
N ILE A 574 -11.96 -12.13 -3.18
CA ILE A 574 -11.53 -13.19 -4.09
C ILE A 574 -12.73 -14.05 -4.51
N ALA A 575 -13.56 -14.49 -3.56
CA ALA A 575 -14.74 -15.30 -3.83
C ALA A 575 -15.75 -14.59 -4.75
N VAL A 576 -16.03 -13.31 -4.53
CA VAL A 576 -16.93 -12.51 -5.38
C VAL A 576 -16.40 -12.42 -6.81
N VAL A 577 -15.12 -12.11 -6.98
CA VAL A 577 -14.50 -11.95 -8.31
C VAL A 577 -14.41 -13.30 -9.04
N GLU A 578 -13.99 -14.38 -8.40
CA GLU A 578 -13.88 -15.71 -8.99
C GLU A 578 -15.24 -16.26 -9.42
N ARG A 579 -16.29 -16.10 -8.60
CA ARG A 579 -17.66 -16.48 -8.97
C ARG A 579 -18.18 -15.70 -10.20
N ALA A 580 -17.89 -14.40 -10.27
CA ALA A 580 -18.30 -13.60 -11.42
C ALA A 580 -17.60 -14.03 -12.70
N ARG A 581 -16.30 -14.30 -12.63
CA ARG A 581 -15.50 -14.79 -13.77
C ARG A 581 -15.94 -16.19 -14.23
N ALA A 582 -16.23 -17.11 -13.29
CA ALA A 582 -16.76 -18.44 -13.61
C ALA A 582 -18.11 -18.35 -14.32
N ARG A 583 -19.04 -17.50 -13.86
CA ARG A 583 -20.34 -17.28 -14.55
C ARG A 583 -20.15 -16.69 -15.96
N ALA A 584 -19.22 -15.77 -16.13
CA ALA A 584 -18.93 -15.18 -17.44
C ALA A 584 -18.34 -16.21 -18.43
N SER A 585 -17.48 -17.13 -17.97
CA SER A 585 -16.91 -18.18 -18.80
C SER A 585 -17.96 -19.20 -19.26
N VAL A 586 -18.91 -19.56 -18.39
CA VAL A 586 -20.04 -20.46 -18.74
C VAL A 586 -20.99 -19.79 -19.72
N ALA A 587 -21.22 -18.48 -19.60
CA ALA A 587 -22.10 -17.73 -20.52
C ALA A 587 -21.47 -17.48 -21.90
N ALA A 588 -20.15 -17.66 -22.04
CA ALA A 588 -19.40 -17.48 -23.29
C ALA A 588 -19.21 -18.82 -24.08
N GLN A 589 -19.53 -19.95 -23.44
CA GLN A 589 -19.64 -21.29 -24.07
C GLN A 589 -21.07 -21.54 -24.57
#